data_56ba4f68d53a06c070d92afa2ceb71e4
#
_entry.id   56ba4f68d53a06c070d92afa2ceb71e4
#
_cell.length_a   1.000
_cell.length_b   1.000
_cell.length_c   1.000
_cell.angle_alpha   90.00
_cell.angle_beta   90.00
_cell.angle_gamma   90.00
#
_symmetry.space_group_name_H-M   'P 1'
#
loop_
_entity.id
_entity.type
_entity.pdbx_description
1 polymer ?
#
loop_
_entity_poly.entity_id
_entity_poly.type
_entity_poly.pdbx_seq_one_letter_code
_entity_poly.pdbx_strand_id
1 'polypeptide(L)'
;MAWYDEAIFYHIYPLGLTGAPKQNSYGEPVHRLNTLLPWISHIKQIGCNAIYIGPLFESVGHGYETTDYKKLDTRLGTNEDLTNFVAECHAQGIRVIFDGVFNHTGRDFFAFKDIKQNRERSQYKDWYCNVNFWGNNSFNDGFSYENWGGYDLLAKLNQHNSAVKDYICDVIRFWVSEFDIDGIRLDAADVMDFEYMKALRVVANEVKPDFWLMGEVIHGNYSRWANNETLHSVTNYMLHKALYSGHNDHNYFEVAHTIKYVNDMIGNKLNLYTFVDNHDVERIYTKLNNKAHFLPVHIMLYTLPGIPSLYYGSEFGIEGRKERCSDDSLRPALNYEDYKDAIKTNPCTKLIAALGKIRHNTPALCHGEYKELLLQTTHFAYARVLDGKSVITTVNNADSDIVMNLPAGNSAKYVGALTGKTVLVNGGHIRVNIEANSGEIWIPAEIADESLAPILLPKIEKVTKPTVKAEEQKKETPLPEKQVKSELKKEEVTVETKTEKIATDPNKPYEDMTVEELQEKILEKMRKNGPLTDYMIQTVRQNTHHGSLVTWVKSFV
;
A
#
# COMPACT_ATOMS: atom_id res chain seq x y z
N MET A 1 -22.34 -4.59 13.36
CA MET A 1 -21.38 -4.51 12.25
C MET A 1 -20.79 -3.11 12.28
N ALA A 2 -19.49 -3.00 12.24
CA ALA A 2 -18.84 -1.69 12.23
C ALA A 2 -18.82 -1.12 10.80
N TRP A 3 -18.81 0.21 10.67
CA TRP A 3 -18.87 0.89 9.38
C TRP A 3 -17.73 0.46 8.43
N TYR A 4 -16.56 0.15 8.96
CA TYR A 4 -15.38 -0.21 8.18
C TYR A 4 -15.45 -1.61 7.54
N ASP A 5 -16.36 -2.49 8.00
CA ASP A 5 -16.59 -3.80 7.37
C ASP A 5 -17.17 -3.67 5.95
N GLU A 6 -17.88 -2.56 5.67
CA GLU A 6 -18.50 -2.26 4.39
C GLU A 6 -17.78 -1.12 3.64
N ALA A 7 -16.63 -0.66 4.16
CA ALA A 7 -15.91 0.45 3.58
C ALA A 7 -15.21 0.07 2.26
N ILE A 8 -15.19 1.03 1.36
CA ILE A 8 -14.32 1.11 0.19
C ILE A 8 -13.54 2.41 0.34
N PHE A 9 -12.25 2.30 0.59
CA PHE A 9 -11.41 3.46 0.85
C PHE A 9 -10.92 4.13 -0.43
N TYR A 10 -10.83 5.46 -0.38
CA TYR A 10 -10.04 6.26 -1.30
C TYR A 10 -8.85 6.84 -0.54
N HIS A 11 -7.64 6.47 -0.94
CA HIS A 11 -6.41 6.87 -0.27
C HIS A 11 -5.83 8.12 -0.94
N ILE A 12 -5.63 9.18 -0.16
CA ILE A 12 -5.08 10.47 -0.61
C ILE A 12 -3.76 10.76 0.07
N TYR A 13 -2.71 11.02 -0.72
CA TYR A 13 -1.49 11.67 -0.25
C TYR A 13 -1.61 13.18 -0.56
N PRO A 14 -1.98 14.02 0.42
CA PRO A 14 -2.49 15.37 0.15
C PRO A 14 -1.43 16.33 -0.38
N LEU A 15 -0.18 16.26 0.11
CA LEU A 15 0.91 17.11 -0.36
C LEU A 15 1.19 16.88 -1.86
N GLY A 16 1.10 15.62 -2.32
CA GLY A 16 1.24 15.29 -3.72
C GLY A 16 0.04 15.75 -4.53
N LEU A 17 -1.16 15.26 -4.22
CA LEU A 17 -2.37 15.53 -4.99
C LEU A 17 -2.63 17.03 -5.20
N THR A 18 -2.36 17.85 -4.18
CA THR A 18 -2.55 19.30 -4.24
C THR A 18 -1.37 20.08 -4.85
N GLY A 19 -0.28 19.40 -5.22
CA GLY A 19 0.92 20.06 -5.76
C GLY A 19 1.62 20.97 -4.75
N ALA A 20 1.61 20.59 -3.46
CA ALA A 20 2.28 21.34 -2.42
C ALA A 20 3.81 21.36 -2.63
N PRO A 21 4.52 22.43 -2.23
CA PRO A 21 5.99 22.48 -2.25
C PRO A 21 6.61 21.32 -1.47
N LYS A 22 7.73 20.77 -1.95
CA LYS A 22 8.41 19.63 -1.30
C LYS A 22 8.95 19.97 0.09
N GLN A 23 9.39 21.21 0.31
CA GLN A 23 9.87 21.70 1.59
C GLN A 23 8.89 22.69 2.20
N ASN A 24 8.67 22.58 3.49
CA ASN A 24 7.84 23.51 4.23
C ASN A 24 8.68 24.76 4.57
N SER A 25 8.18 25.92 4.18
CA SER A 25 8.78 27.20 4.54
C SER A 25 8.29 27.75 5.88
N TYR A 26 7.29 27.09 6.48
CA TYR A 26 6.58 27.54 7.70
C TYR A 26 6.00 28.96 7.56
N GLY A 27 5.68 29.35 6.32
CA GLY A 27 5.10 30.66 6.01
C GLY A 27 3.59 30.71 6.27
N GLU A 28 2.95 31.75 5.71
CA GLU A 28 1.49 31.90 5.76
C GLU A 28 0.80 30.69 5.11
N PRO A 29 -0.33 30.23 5.69
CA PRO A 29 -1.08 29.10 5.15
C PRO A 29 -1.54 29.33 3.71
N VAL A 30 -1.41 28.29 2.90
CA VAL A 30 -1.95 28.27 1.53
C VAL A 30 -3.04 27.21 1.44
N HIS A 31 -4.28 27.63 1.26
CA HIS A 31 -5.50 26.81 1.35
C HIS A 31 -5.64 25.78 0.22
N ARG A 32 -4.59 24.95 0.00
CA ARG A 32 -4.58 23.91 -1.05
C ARG A 32 -5.54 22.77 -0.74
N LEU A 33 -5.81 22.47 0.53
CA LEU A 33 -6.75 21.41 0.91
C LEU A 33 -8.14 21.66 0.29
N ASN A 34 -8.54 22.91 0.13
CA ASN A 34 -9.83 23.29 -0.49
C ASN A 34 -9.94 22.86 -1.95
N THR A 35 -8.81 22.61 -2.64
CA THR A 35 -8.84 22.05 -4.01
C THR A 35 -9.31 20.59 -4.04
N LEU A 36 -9.38 19.92 -2.87
CA LEU A 36 -9.87 18.56 -2.75
C LEU A 36 -11.39 18.47 -2.59
N LEU A 37 -12.10 19.59 -2.27
CA LEU A 37 -13.55 19.57 -2.09
C LEU A 37 -14.31 19.04 -3.32
N PRO A 38 -13.98 19.41 -4.58
CA PRO A 38 -14.63 18.82 -5.75
C PRO A 38 -14.41 17.31 -5.91
N TRP A 39 -13.29 16.78 -5.39
CA TRP A 39 -12.99 15.35 -5.45
C TRP A 39 -13.95 14.51 -4.62
N ILE A 40 -14.58 15.06 -3.57
CA ILE A 40 -15.50 14.33 -2.70
C ILE A 40 -16.66 13.74 -3.51
N SER A 41 -17.21 14.52 -4.45
CA SER A 41 -18.27 14.03 -5.35
C SER A 41 -17.79 12.90 -6.27
N HIS A 42 -16.58 13.01 -6.82
CA HIS A 42 -15.97 11.96 -7.65
C HIS A 42 -15.76 10.68 -6.83
N ILE A 43 -15.18 10.79 -5.63
CA ILE A 43 -14.92 9.68 -4.70
C ILE A 43 -16.23 8.91 -4.42
N LYS A 44 -17.31 9.64 -4.14
CA LYS A 44 -18.63 9.03 -3.96
C LYS A 44 -19.16 8.35 -5.22
N GLN A 45 -19.01 8.99 -6.39
CA GLN A 45 -19.49 8.46 -7.67
C GLN A 45 -18.78 7.15 -8.08
N ILE A 46 -17.51 6.99 -7.74
CA ILE A 46 -16.78 5.74 -7.99
C ILE A 46 -17.04 4.67 -6.91
N GLY A 47 -17.93 4.95 -5.95
CA GLY A 47 -18.38 4.02 -4.93
C GLY A 47 -17.51 3.96 -3.68
N CYS A 48 -16.57 4.88 -3.48
CA CYS A 48 -15.83 4.97 -2.21
C CYS A 48 -16.69 5.68 -1.17
N ASN A 49 -16.73 5.14 0.05
CA ASN A 49 -17.48 5.66 1.19
C ASN A 49 -16.60 5.94 2.41
N ALA A 50 -15.29 5.82 2.25
CA ALA A 50 -14.29 6.18 3.24
C ALA A 50 -13.06 6.80 2.57
N ILE A 51 -12.42 7.75 3.25
CA ILE A 51 -11.16 8.35 2.82
C ILE A 51 -10.09 8.05 3.88
N TYR A 52 -8.95 7.56 3.44
CA TYR A 52 -7.69 7.62 4.16
C TYR A 52 -6.88 8.79 3.59
N ILE A 53 -6.59 9.79 4.40
CA ILE A 53 -5.84 10.97 3.99
C ILE A 53 -4.67 11.23 4.93
N GLY A 54 -3.49 11.41 4.36
CA GLY A 54 -2.31 11.78 5.13
C GLY A 54 -1.00 11.47 4.43
N PRO A 55 0.11 11.93 5.05
CA PRO A 55 0.17 12.74 6.28
C PRO A 55 -0.34 14.19 6.07
N LEU A 56 -0.94 14.78 7.11
CA LEU A 56 -1.61 16.08 7.03
C LEU A 56 -0.96 17.18 7.86
N PHE A 57 -0.33 16.81 8.96
CA PHE A 57 0.10 17.76 9.99
C PHE A 57 1.46 18.37 9.68
N GLU A 58 1.76 19.51 10.33
CA GLU A 58 2.95 20.30 10.04
C GLU A 58 4.20 19.44 10.06
N SER A 59 4.99 19.52 8.99
CA SER A 59 6.16 18.68 8.76
C SER A 59 7.24 19.42 8.00
N VAL A 60 8.44 18.86 7.95
CA VAL A 60 9.59 19.45 7.26
C VAL A 60 9.47 19.33 5.74
N GLY A 61 9.12 18.14 5.24
CA GLY A 61 9.17 17.82 3.82
C GLY A 61 8.03 16.92 3.35
N HIS A 62 8.24 15.61 3.36
CA HIS A 62 7.27 14.66 2.78
C HIS A 62 6.08 14.32 3.69
N GLY A 63 5.96 14.95 4.86
CA GLY A 63 4.82 14.79 5.75
C GLY A 63 5.08 13.86 6.94
N TYR A 64 6.03 12.95 6.83
CA TYR A 64 6.34 11.99 7.90
C TYR A 64 7.34 12.53 8.93
N GLU A 65 7.95 13.69 8.69
CA GLU A 65 8.77 14.43 9.67
C GLU A 65 7.92 15.43 10.47
N THR A 66 6.93 14.92 11.20
CA THR A 66 5.95 15.73 11.93
C THR A 66 6.61 16.68 12.92
N THR A 67 6.26 17.95 12.85
CA THR A 67 6.76 19.01 13.75
C THR A 67 5.69 19.54 14.69
N ASP A 68 4.41 19.41 14.34
CA ASP A 68 3.26 19.70 15.20
C ASP A 68 2.07 18.82 14.81
N TYR A 69 1.59 17.97 15.72
CA TYR A 69 0.44 17.06 15.49
C TYR A 69 -0.93 17.75 15.57
N LYS A 70 -0.99 19.01 16.04
CA LYS A 70 -2.25 19.72 16.25
C LYS A 70 -2.47 20.88 15.28
N LYS A 71 -1.54 21.06 14.34
CA LYS A 71 -1.57 22.10 13.32
C LYS A 71 -1.51 21.48 11.93
N LEU A 72 -2.50 21.78 11.08
CA LEU A 72 -2.44 21.40 9.66
C LEU A 72 -1.16 22.00 9.04
N ASP A 73 -0.53 21.25 8.16
CA ASP A 73 0.63 21.74 7.40
C ASP A 73 0.27 23.02 6.64
N THR A 74 1.06 24.08 6.83
CA THR A 74 0.79 25.39 6.22
C THR A 74 0.78 25.36 4.70
N ARG A 75 1.40 24.34 4.10
CA ARG A 75 1.31 24.09 2.65
C ARG A 75 -0.05 23.62 2.20
N LEU A 76 -0.87 23.08 3.11
CA LEU A 76 -2.23 22.58 2.85
C LEU A 76 -3.31 23.58 3.26
N GLY A 77 -3.07 24.37 4.32
CA GLY A 77 -4.04 25.34 4.82
C GLY A 77 -4.02 25.53 6.33
N THR A 78 -5.21 25.69 6.90
CA THR A 78 -5.47 25.87 8.33
C THR A 78 -6.29 24.72 8.90
N ASN A 79 -6.35 24.61 10.23
CA ASN A 79 -7.24 23.63 10.88
C ASN A 79 -8.71 23.80 10.47
N GLU A 80 -9.14 25.04 10.22
CA GLU A 80 -10.49 25.31 9.71
C GLU A 80 -10.76 24.67 8.35
N ASP A 81 -9.77 24.74 7.41
CA ASP A 81 -9.89 24.06 6.12
C ASP A 81 -10.04 22.54 6.31
N LEU A 82 -9.30 21.96 7.26
CA LEU A 82 -9.37 20.52 7.53
C LEU A 82 -10.71 20.13 8.17
N THR A 83 -11.19 20.91 9.15
CA THR A 83 -12.51 20.70 9.75
C THR A 83 -13.63 20.79 8.70
N ASN A 84 -13.56 21.77 7.81
CA ASN A 84 -14.51 21.91 6.70
C ASN A 84 -14.44 20.74 5.72
N PHE A 85 -13.25 20.27 5.37
CA PHE A 85 -13.07 19.12 4.48
C PHE A 85 -13.70 17.85 5.06
N VAL A 86 -13.47 17.57 6.35
CA VAL A 86 -14.06 16.39 7.03
C VAL A 86 -15.59 16.53 7.12
N ALA A 87 -16.09 17.71 7.46
CA ALA A 87 -17.54 17.98 7.51
C ALA A 87 -18.22 17.77 6.15
N GLU A 88 -17.61 18.21 5.05
CA GLU A 88 -18.12 17.98 3.69
C GLU A 88 -18.08 16.50 3.30
N CYS A 89 -17.05 15.74 3.73
CA CYS A 89 -17.01 14.30 3.55
C CYS A 89 -18.17 13.62 4.29
N HIS A 90 -18.39 13.97 5.56
CA HIS A 90 -19.49 13.44 6.36
C HIS A 90 -20.86 13.80 5.78
N ALA A 91 -21.05 15.03 5.28
CA ALA A 91 -22.28 15.45 4.60
C ALA A 91 -22.59 14.60 3.36
N GLN A 92 -21.56 14.04 2.71
CA GLN A 92 -21.70 13.11 1.59
C GLN A 92 -21.78 11.63 2.04
N GLY A 93 -21.74 11.34 3.34
CA GLY A 93 -21.75 9.98 3.90
C GLY A 93 -20.40 9.26 3.75
N ILE A 94 -19.30 10.00 3.66
CA ILE A 94 -17.94 9.46 3.54
C ILE A 94 -17.24 9.58 4.89
N ARG A 95 -16.73 8.48 5.42
CA ARG A 95 -15.90 8.42 6.63
C ARG A 95 -14.47 8.88 6.35
N VAL A 96 -13.80 9.46 7.34
CA VAL A 96 -12.44 10.00 7.16
C VAL A 96 -11.50 9.47 8.24
N ILE A 97 -10.38 8.89 7.83
CA ILE A 97 -9.29 8.51 8.74
C ILE A 97 -8.01 9.26 8.37
N PHE A 98 -7.22 9.60 9.39
CA PHE A 98 -5.95 10.29 9.24
C PHE A 98 -4.74 9.35 9.36
N ASP A 99 -3.59 9.83 8.89
CA ASP A 99 -2.30 9.17 9.09
C ASP A 99 -1.70 9.57 10.43
N GLY A 100 -1.50 8.61 11.31
CA GLY A 100 -0.89 8.77 12.63
C GLY A 100 0.58 8.40 12.60
N VAL A 101 1.46 9.37 12.41
CA VAL A 101 2.92 9.20 12.43
C VAL A 101 3.40 9.23 13.89
N PHE A 102 3.16 8.15 14.65
CA PHE A 102 3.37 8.12 16.09
C PHE A 102 4.61 7.33 16.53
N ASN A 103 5.34 6.74 15.59
CA ASN A 103 6.60 6.05 15.87
C ASN A 103 7.78 7.03 16.04
N HIS A 104 7.77 8.16 15.35
CA HIS A 104 8.86 9.12 15.31
C HIS A 104 8.33 10.54 15.10
N THR A 105 9.20 11.55 15.27
CA THR A 105 8.92 12.96 14.94
C THR A 105 9.99 13.54 14.03
N GLY A 106 9.68 14.65 13.40
CA GLY A 106 10.68 15.51 12.78
C GLY A 106 11.56 16.20 13.84
N ARG A 107 12.71 16.70 13.40
CA ARG A 107 13.71 17.36 14.25
C ARG A 107 13.27 18.75 14.73
N ASP A 108 12.22 19.31 14.11
CA ASP A 108 11.64 20.60 14.51
C ASP A 108 10.44 20.47 15.42
N PHE A 109 10.11 19.26 15.86
CA PHE A 109 9.15 19.01 16.93
C PHE A 109 9.61 19.64 18.24
N PHE A 110 8.71 20.23 19.01
CA PHE A 110 9.05 21.05 20.18
C PHE A 110 9.97 20.34 21.18
N ALA A 111 9.72 19.06 21.46
CA ALA A 111 10.51 18.28 22.40
C ALA A 111 11.93 18.01 21.87
N PHE A 112 12.09 17.77 20.57
CA PHE A 112 13.40 17.59 19.97
C PHE A 112 14.18 18.90 19.87
N LYS A 113 13.51 20.02 19.56
CA LYS A 113 14.13 21.37 19.63
C LYS A 113 14.67 21.68 21.01
N ASP A 114 13.94 21.34 22.06
CA ASP A 114 14.41 21.55 23.44
C ASP A 114 15.66 20.72 23.74
N ILE A 115 15.74 19.46 23.28
CA ILE A 115 16.96 18.65 23.41
C ILE A 115 18.15 19.28 22.69
N LYS A 116 17.96 19.82 21.49
CA LYS A 116 19.02 20.52 20.74
C LYS A 116 19.54 21.74 21.51
N GLN A 117 18.67 22.47 22.19
CA GLN A 117 19.01 23.70 22.92
C GLN A 117 19.57 23.43 24.33
N ASN A 118 18.90 22.57 25.10
CA ASN A 118 19.14 22.36 26.52
C ASN A 118 19.97 21.12 26.85
N ARG A 119 20.15 20.24 25.88
CA ARG A 119 20.99 19.01 25.96
C ARG A 119 20.61 18.14 27.18
N GLU A 120 21.57 17.79 28.04
CA GLU A 120 21.36 16.97 29.25
C GLU A 120 20.33 17.58 30.22
N ARG A 121 20.09 18.90 30.13
CA ARG A 121 19.11 19.62 30.97
C ARG A 121 17.69 19.57 30.40
N SER A 122 17.53 19.10 29.18
CA SER A 122 16.19 18.98 28.57
C SER A 122 15.30 18.03 29.36
N GLN A 123 14.10 18.48 29.67
CA GLN A 123 13.07 17.62 30.27
C GLN A 123 12.53 16.56 29.30
N TYR A 124 12.82 16.68 27.99
CA TYR A 124 12.34 15.80 26.94
C TYR A 124 13.40 14.79 26.47
N LYS A 125 14.58 14.72 27.08
CA LYS A 125 15.65 13.80 26.66
C LYS A 125 15.20 12.34 26.64
N ASP A 126 14.31 11.96 27.56
CA ASP A 126 13.78 10.60 27.68
C ASP A 126 12.54 10.34 26.79
N TRP A 127 12.10 11.36 26.02
CA TRP A 127 11.05 11.21 25.03
C TRP A 127 11.52 10.51 23.76
N TYR A 128 12.83 10.46 23.54
CA TYR A 128 13.44 9.81 22.39
C TYR A 128 14.32 8.63 22.82
N CYS A 129 14.41 7.62 21.95
CA CYS A 129 15.19 6.43 22.21
C CYS A 129 16.69 6.72 22.09
N ASN A 130 17.47 6.19 23.05
CA ASN A 130 18.94 6.14 23.00
C ASN A 130 19.64 7.48 22.78
N VAL A 131 19.12 8.57 23.36
CA VAL A 131 19.78 9.88 23.32
C VAL A 131 21.13 9.81 24.05
N ASN A 132 22.22 10.09 23.33
CA ASN A 132 23.59 10.01 23.85
C ASN A 132 24.35 11.31 23.52
N PHE A 133 24.63 12.12 24.52
CA PHE A 133 25.31 13.40 24.38
C PHE A 133 26.83 13.32 24.14
N TRP A 134 27.37 12.10 24.13
CA TRP A 134 28.76 11.81 23.75
C TRP A 134 28.88 11.33 22.29
N GLY A 135 27.76 11.17 21.60
CA GLY A 135 27.67 10.76 20.20
C GLY A 135 27.56 11.94 19.25
N ASN A 136 27.26 11.63 17.98
CA ASN A 136 26.96 12.61 16.95
C ASN A 136 25.93 12.01 15.97
N ASN A 137 25.36 12.84 15.10
CA ASN A 137 24.43 12.47 14.06
C ASN A 137 24.81 13.14 12.73
N SER A 138 24.11 12.86 11.65
CA SER A 138 24.39 13.40 10.31
C SER A 138 24.25 14.92 10.20
N PHE A 139 23.61 15.57 11.18
CA PHE A 139 23.44 17.03 11.26
C PHE A 139 24.47 17.72 12.14
N ASN A 140 25.44 16.96 12.71
CA ASN A 140 26.49 17.48 13.60
C ASN A 140 25.96 18.20 14.85
N ASP A 141 24.87 17.72 15.46
CA ASP A 141 24.33 18.33 16.69
C ASP A 141 25.17 18.03 17.94
N GLY A 142 26.18 17.15 17.85
CA GLY A 142 27.01 16.73 18.97
C GLY A 142 26.30 15.77 19.95
N PHE A 143 25.25 15.10 19.52
CA PHE A 143 24.63 13.97 20.21
C PHE A 143 24.04 13.00 19.19
N SER A 144 23.84 11.74 19.58
CA SER A 144 23.18 10.71 18.79
C SER A 144 21.84 10.31 19.43
N TYR A 145 20.98 9.69 18.65
CA TYR A 145 19.67 9.17 19.05
C TYR A 145 19.26 8.07 18.09
N GLU A 146 18.29 7.24 18.47
CA GLU A 146 17.70 6.24 17.58
C GLU A 146 16.76 6.94 16.59
N ASN A 147 16.85 6.53 15.35
CA ASN A 147 15.99 7.02 14.26
C ASN A 147 15.22 5.87 13.60
N TRP A 148 14.23 6.20 12.78
CA TRP A 148 13.55 5.22 11.96
C TRP A 148 14.24 5.08 10.60
N GLY A 149 14.48 3.84 10.18
CA GLY A 149 15.00 3.52 8.85
C GLY A 149 16.41 4.02 8.54
N GLY A 150 17.19 4.46 9.54
CA GLY A 150 18.52 5.05 9.35
C GLY A 150 18.50 6.53 8.97
N TYR A 151 17.33 7.18 9.05
CA TYR A 151 17.17 8.60 8.70
C TYR A 151 17.10 9.47 9.94
N ASP A 152 18.15 10.26 10.20
CA ASP A 152 18.20 11.19 11.36
C ASP A 152 17.11 12.28 11.35
N LEU A 153 16.43 12.50 10.22
CA LEU A 153 15.24 13.35 10.14
C LEU A 153 14.04 12.79 10.91
N LEU A 154 14.02 11.47 11.17
CA LEU A 154 12.90 10.73 11.76
C LEU A 154 13.32 10.21 13.15
N ALA A 155 13.33 11.12 14.14
CA ALA A 155 13.75 10.83 15.50
C ALA A 155 12.75 9.92 16.22
N LYS A 156 13.18 8.70 16.62
CA LYS A 156 12.31 7.68 17.21
C LYS A 156 11.85 8.04 18.60
N LEU A 157 10.54 8.08 18.81
CA LEU A 157 9.92 8.31 20.12
C LEU A 157 10.12 7.11 21.05
N ASN A 158 10.38 7.39 22.32
CA ASN A 158 10.40 6.40 23.38
C ASN A 158 8.96 6.06 23.82
N GLN A 159 8.38 5.07 23.19
CA GLN A 159 7.00 4.63 23.40
C GLN A 159 6.77 4.02 24.80
N HIS A 160 7.84 3.67 25.54
CA HIS A 160 7.76 3.25 26.95
C HIS A 160 7.63 4.45 27.92
N ASN A 161 7.91 5.66 27.49
CA ASN A 161 7.77 6.87 28.31
C ASN A 161 6.28 7.24 28.43
N SER A 162 5.78 7.33 29.66
CA SER A 162 4.36 7.63 29.91
C SER A 162 3.95 8.99 29.37
N ALA A 163 4.83 10.02 29.47
CA ALA A 163 4.52 11.36 28.97
C ALA A 163 4.41 11.41 27.43
N VAL A 164 5.21 10.60 26.71
CA VAL A 164 5.05 10.42 25.26
C VAL A 164 3.71 9.78 24.94
N LYS A 165 3.38 8.71 25.65
CA LYS A 165 2.11 8.00 25.47
C LYS A 165 0.92 8.91 25.75
N ASP A 166 0.94 9.63 26.88
CA ASP A 166 -0.14 10.54 27.26
C ASP A 166 -0.29 11.68 26.23
N TYR A 167 0.81 12.23 25.74
CA TYR A 167 0.79 13.28 24.71
C TYR A 167 0.13 12.79 23.40
N ILE A 168 0.50 11.60 22.93
CA ILE A 168 -0.09 11.05 21.69
C ILE A 168 -1.56 10.68 21.91
N CYS A 169 -1.93 10.14 23.07
CA CYS A 169 -3.32 9.92 23.42
C CYS A 169 -4.14 11.23 23.39
N ASP A 170 -3.56 12.34 23.85
CA ASP A 170 -4.20 13.65 23.78
C ASP A 170 -4.25 14.21 22.36
N VAL A 171 -3.29 13.86 21.49
CA VAL A 171 -3.38 14.17 20.05
C VAL A 171 -4.59 13.49 19.43
N ILE A 172 -4.85 12.21 19.73
CA ILE A 172 -6.01 11.48 19.20
C ILE A 172 -7.32 12.13 19.68
N ARG A 173 -7.41 12.48 20.98
CA ARG A 173 -8.59 13.19 21.52
C ARG A 173 -8.80 14.53 20.83
N PHE A 174 -7.71 15.28 20.61
CA PHE A 174 -7.74 16.55 19.88
C PHE A 174 -8.24 16.35 18.44
N TRP A 175 -7.73 15.36 17.71
CA TRP A 175 -8.15 15.11 16.32
C TRP A 175 -9.64 14.78 16.21
N VAL A 176 -10.17 14.02 17.18
CA VAL A 176 -11.60 13.69 17.19
C VAL A 176 -12.44 14.91 17.57
N SER A 177 -12.02 15.69 18.59
CA SER A 177 -12.80 16.86 19.05
C SER A 177 -12.78 18.01 18.06
N GLU A 178 -11.67 18.20 17.33
CA GLU A 178 -11.49 19.32 16.40
C GLU A 178 -11.95 18.98 14.99
N PHE A 179 -11.67 17.76 14.51
CA PHE A 179 -11.90 17.39 13.13
C PHE A 179 -12.95 16.30 12.94
N ASP A 180 -13.47 15.70 14.01
CA ASP A 180 -14.49 14.63 14.01
C ASP A 180 -14.10 13.40 13.17
N ILE A 181 -12.83 13.01 13.14
CA ILE A 181 -12.35 11.86 12.34
C ILE A 181 -12.92 10.52 12.84
N ASP A 182 -12.94 9.53 11.96
CA ASP A 182 -13.54 8.21 12.21
C ASP A 182 -12.50 7.11 12.48
N GLY A 183 -11.20 7.43 12.36
CA GLY A 183 -10.14 6.46 12.60
C GLY A 183 -8.76 6.99 12.27
N ILE A 184 -7.77 6.13 12.44
CA ILE A 184 -6.35 6.42 12.20
C ILE A 184 -5.68 5.23 11.53
N ARG A 185 -4.85 5.48 10.53
CA ARG A 185 -3.82 4.56 10.07
C ARG A 185 -2.53 4.87 10.83
N LEU A 186 -1.96 3.89 11.53
CA LEU A 186 -0.68 4.03 12.21
C LEU A 186 0.46 3.75 11.24
N ASP A 187 1.28 4.76 11.00
CA ASP A 187 2.52 4.64 10.24
C ASP A 187 3.52 3.74 10.95
N ALA A 188 4.26 2.90 10.22
CA ALA A 188 5.28 2.00 10.73
C ALA A 188 4.80 1.17 11.95
N ALA A 189 3.57 0.69 11.94
CA ALA A 189 2.99 -0.04 13.08
C ALA A 189 3.73 -1.36 13.39
N ASP A 190 4.43 -1.94 12.43
CA ASP A 190 5.21 -3.16 12.60
C ASP A 190 6.42 -3.02 13.54
N VAL A 191 6.89 -1.79 13.79
CA VAL A 191 7.98 -1.47 14.73
C VAL A 191 7.51 -0.74 15.99
N MET A 192 6.20 -0.56 16.18
CA MET A 192 5.65 0.06 17.37
C MET A 192 5.53 -0.92 18.53
N ASP A 193 5.67 -0.38 19.75
CA ASP A 193 5.49 -1.15 20.99
C ASP A 193 4.03 -1.57 21.20
N PHE A 194 3.80 -2.83 21.64
CA PHE A 194 2.46 -3.36 21.81
C PHE A 194 1.68 -2.72 22.98
N GLU A 195 2.35 -2.38 24.08
CA GLU A 195 1.69 -1.71 25.22
C GLU A 195 1.33 -0.26 24.86
N TYR A 196 2.12 0.35 23.99
CA TYR A 196 1.77 1.64 23.40
C TYR A 196 0.53 1.53 22.48
N MET A 197 0.49 0.55 21.58
CA MET A 197 -0.69 0.32 20.74
C MET A 197 -1.95 0.00 21.54
N LYS A 198 -1.84 -0.74 22.65
CA LYS A 198 -2.97 -0.99 23.56
C LYS A 198 -3.49 0.30 24.16
N ALA A 199 -2.60 1.22 24.57
CA ALA A 199 -3.02 2.51 25.08
C ALA A 199 -3.77 3.34 24.01
N LEU A 200 -3.28 3.34 22.75
CA LEU A 200 -3.97 3.97 21.62
C LEU A 200 -5.35 3.32 21.37
N ARG A 201 -5.46 1.99 21.52
CA ARG A 201 -6.74 1.28 21.40
C ARG A 201 -7.74 1.67 22.49
N VAL A 202 -7.27 1.86 23.73
CA VAL A 202 -8.13 2.33 24.83
C VAL A 202 -8.71 3.71 24.49
N VAL A 203 -7.87 4.63 24.03
CA VAL A 203 -8.33 5.98 23.63
C VAL A 203 -9.25 5.91 22.42
N ALA A 204 -8.98 5.07 21.44
CA ALA A 204 -9.86 4.86 20.30
C ALA A 204 -11.27 4.45 20.72
N ASN A 205 -11.38 3.53 21.68
CA ASN A 205 -12.67 3.10 22.23
C ASN A 205 -13.37 4.18 23.08
N GLU A 206 -12.59 5.10 23.67
CA GLU A 206 -13.08 6.21 24.48
C GLU A 206 -13.69 7.33 23.63
N VAL A 207 -13.00 7.70 22.54
CA VAL A 207 -13.32 8.96 21.83
C VAL A 207 -14.53 8.87 20.90
N LYS A 208 -14.76 7.71 20.28
CA LYS A 208 -15.87 7.55 19.32
C LYS A 208 -16.28 6.08 19.19
N PRO A 209 -17.58 5.74 19.16
CA PRO A 209 -18.01 4.39 18.82
C PRO A 209 -17.49 3.98 17.44
N ASP A 210 -17.00 2.75 17.32
CA ASP A 210 -16.45 2.20 16.09
C ASP A 210 -15.28 3.00 15.49
N PHE A 211 -14.52 3.74 16.33
CA PHE A 211 -13.28 4.41 15.88
C PHE A 211 -12.27 3.37 15.41
N TRP A 212 -11.85 3.49 14.15
CA TRP A 212 -11.04 2.45 13.52
C TRP A 212 -9.55 2.71 13.65
N LEU A 213 -8.80 1.71 14.12
CA LEU A 213 -7.34 1.72 14.10
C LEU A 213 -6.84 0.69 13.08
N MET A 214 -6.14 1.14 12.07
CA MET A 214 -5.46 0.31 11.09
C MET A 214 -3.96 0.59 11.15
N GLY A 215 -3.13 -0.43 11.07
CA GLY A 215 -1.68 -0.28 11.12
C GLY A 215 -1.01 -0.65 9.81
N GLU A 216 0.05 0.07 9.48
CA GLU A 216 0.93 -0.36 8.42
C GLU A 216 1.81 -1.49 8.93
N VAL A 217 1.63 -2.68 8.36
CA VAL A 217 2.44 -3.87 8.62
C VAL A 217 2.81 -4.51 7.29
N ILE A 218 4.11 -4.52 6.98
CA ILE A 218 4.58 -5.06 5.70
C ILE A 218 4.77 -6.57 5.78
N HIS A 219 5.38 -7.05 6.86
CA HIS A 219 5.74 -8.47 7.03
C HIS A 219 5.35 -9.01 8.40
N GLY A 220 5.22 -10.32 8.49
CA GLY A 220 5.00 -11.03 9.74
C GLY A 220 3.61 -11.63 9.89
N ASN A 221 3.30 -12.10 11.08
CA ASN A 221 1.99 -12.65 11.40
C ASN A 221 1.04 -11.52 11.77
N TYR A 222 0.12 -11.18 10.89
CA TYR A 222 -0.82 -10.06 11.03
C TYR A 222 -1.68 -10.12 12.30
N SER A 223 -1.97 -11.32 12.83
CA SER A 223 -2.75 -11.47 14.06
C SER A 223 -2.03 -10.94 15.32
N ARG A 224 -0.71 -10.71 15.24
CA ARG A 224 0.02 -10.06 16.34
C ARG A 224 -0.40 -8.61 16.54
N TRP A 225 -0.68 -7.91 15.45
CA TRP A 225 -1.07 -6.50 15.46
C TRP A 225 -2.59 -6.29 15.40
N ALA A 226 -3.28 -7.09 14.56
CA ALA A 226 -4.73 -7.00 14.42
C ALA A 226 -5.40 -8.02 15.35
N ASN A 227 -5.96 -7.53 16.46
CA ASN A 227 -6.63 -8.32 17.47
C ASN A 227 -7.51 -7.44 18.36
N ASN A 228 -8.15 -8.01 19.36
CA ASN A 228 -9.08 -7.29 20.23
C ASN A 228 -8.41 -6.26 21.16
N GLU A 229 -7.10 -6.32 21.37
CA GLU A 229 -6.37 -5.46 22.31
C GLU A 229 -5.63 -4.31 21.62
N THR A 230 -5.24 -4.48 20.35
CA THR A 230 -4.40 -3.54 19.61
C THR A 230 -5.14 -2.94 18.42
N LEU A 231 -4.87 -3.38 17.20
CA LEU A 231 -5.45 -2.80 15.99
C LEU A 231 -6.66 -3.58 15.50
N HIS A 232 -7.58 -2.91 14.81
CA HIS A 232 -8.71 -3.58 14.17
C HIS A 232 -8.31 -4.27 12.86
N SER A 233 -7.33 -3.70 12.16
CA SER A 233 -6.87 -4.16 10.85
C SER A 233 -5.41 -3.78 10.62
N VAL A 234 -4.79 -4.41 9.64
CA VAL A 234 -3.47 -4.03 9.10
C VAL A 234 -3.48 -4.10 7.59
N THR A 235 -2.49 -3.47 6.97
CA THR A 235 -2.25 -3.48 5.52
C THR A 235 -1.90 -4.89 5.04
N ASN A 236 -2.57 -5.36 3.97
CA ASN A 236 -2.34 -6.68 3.39
C ASN A 236 -1.32 -6.63 2.24
N TYR A 237 -0.06 -6.39 2.56
CA TYR A 237 1.04 -6.39 1.58
C TYR A 237 1.26 -7.76 0.92
N MET A 238 0.95 -8.86 1.62
CA MET A 238 1.06 -10.20 1.04
C MET A 238 0.10 -10.36 -0.15
N LEU A 239 -1.17 -9.95 0.03
CA LEU A 239 -2.15 -10.02 -1.06
C LEU A 239 -1.82 -9.01 -2.18
N HIS A 240 -1.38 -7.78 -1.83
CA HIS A 240 -0.89 -6.82 -2.81
C HIS A 240 0.16 -7.45 -3.73
N LYS A 241 1.20 -8.09 -3.15
CA LYS A 241 2.25 -8.75 -3.92
C LYS A 241 1.69 -9.86 -4.80
N ALA A 242 0.86 -10.75 -4.27
CA ALA A 242 0.30 -11.87 -5.01
C ALA A 242 -0.61 -11.42 -6.16
N LEU A 243 -1.37 -10.32 -5.99
CA LEU A 243 -2.27 -9.81 -7.02
C LEU A 243 -1.49 -9.36 -8.26
N TYR A 244 -0.46 -8.51 -8.12
CA TYR A 244 0.26 -8.07 -9.32
C TYR A 244 1.16 -9.16 -9.92
N SER A 245 1.84 -9.96 -9.09
CA SER A 245 2.73 -11.02 -9.63
C SER A 245 1.94 -12.17 -10.25
N GLY A 246 0.85 -12.62 -9.60
CA GLY A 246 -0.01 -13.66 -10.15
C GLY A 246 -0.63 -13.30 -11.51
N HIS A 247 -0.90 -12.01 -11.76
CA HIS A 247 -1.33 -11.54 -13.07
C HIS A 247 -0.17 -11.47 -14.07
N ASN A 248 0.98 -10.95 -13.67
CA ASN A 248 2.16 -10.81 -14.55
C ASN A 248 2.75 -12.16 -14.96
N ASP A 249 2.71 -13.13 -14.06
CA ASP A 249 3.26 -14.47 -14.26
C ASP A 249 2.19 -15.47 -14.76
N HIS A 250 0.96 -15.00 -15.03
CA HIS A 250 -0.18 -15.83 -15.38
C HIS A 250 -0.37 -17.01 -14.42
N ASN A 251 -0.25 -16.75 -13.09
CA ASN A 251 -0.22 -17.79 -12.06
C ASN A 251 -1.14 -17.47 -10.87
N TYR A 252 -2.40 -17.90 -10.96
CA TYR A 252 -3.35 -17.72 -9.86
C TYR A 252 -3.13 -18.68 -8.66
N PHE A 253 -2.28 -19.70 -8.77
CA PHE A 253 -1.90 -20.51 -7.60
C PHE A 253 -1.22 -19.67 -6.52
N GLU A 254 -0.42 -18.67 -6.90
CA GLU A 254 0.20 -17.76 -5.96
C GLU A 254 -0.86 -16.95 -5.17
N VAL A 255 -1.87 -16.44 -5.88
CA VAL A 255 -2.95 -15.66 -5.26
C VAL A 255 -3.78 -16.54 -4.31
N ALA A 256 -4.20 -17.73 -4.76
CA ALA A 256 -4.98 -18.66 -3.94
C ALA A 256 -4.21 -19.13 -2.70
N HIS A 257 -2.91 -19.45 -2.85
CA HIS A 257 -2.05 -19.80 -1.74
C HIS A 257 -1.94 -18.66 -0.72
N THR A 258 -1.77 -17.43 -1.19
CA THR A 258 -1.67 -16.25 -0.31
C THR A 258 -2.98 -16.01 0.44
N ILE A 259 -4.12 -16.09 -0.23
CA ILE A 259 -5.43 -15.96 0.42
C ILE A 259 -5.59 -17.00 1.53
N LYS A 260 -5.29 -18.27 1.23
CA LYS A 260 -5.37 -19.35 2.22
C LYS A 260 -4.44 -19.09 3.39
N TYR A 261 -3.18 -18.76 3.13
CA TYR A 261 -2.18 -18.49 4.15
C TYR A 261 -2.58 -17.32 5.08
N VAL A 262 -3.08 -16.22 4.50
CA VAL A 262 -3.54 -15.07 5.27
C VAL A 262 -4.79 -15.43 6.08
N ASN A 263 -5.77 -16.12 5.49
CA ASN A 263 -6.98 -16.53 6.19
C ASN A 263 -6.69 -17.49 7.36
N ASP A 264 -5.76 -18.44 7.17
CA ASP A 264 -5.33 -19.34 8.24
C ASP A 264 -4.64 -18.55 9.38
N MET A 265 -3.86 -17.53 9.04
CA MET A 265 -3.16 -16.67 10.00
C MET A 265 -4.09 -15.81 10.85
N ILE A 266 -5.15 -15.24 10.25
CA ILE A 266 -6.08 -14.34 10.94
C ILE A 266 -7.36 -15.04 11.44
N GLY A 267 -7.52 -16.33 11.17
CA GLY A 267 -8.66 -17.15 11.59
C GLY A 267 -9.99 -16.73 10.96
N ASN A 268 -9.99 -16.16 9.76
CA ASN A 268 -11.18 -15.65 9.03
C ASN A 268 -12.05 -14.65 9.82
N LYS A 269 -11.50 -14.01 10.84
CA LYS A 269 -12.25 -13.14 11.76
C LYS A 269 -11.98 -11.66 11.56
N LEU A 270 -10.96 -11.32 10.77
CA LEU A 270 -10.50 -9.95 10.58
C LEU A 270 -10.61 -9.57 9.12
N ASN A 271 -11.06 -8.34 8.87
CA ASN A 271 -11.01 -7.72 7.56
C ASN A 271 -9.73 -6.89 7.46
N LEU A 272 -8.79 -7.34 6.63
CA LEU A 272 -7.55 -6.61 6.39
C LEU A 272 -7.76 -5.50 5.35
N TYR A 273 -7.01 -4.41 5.50
CA TYR A 273 -6.97 -3.33 4.52
C TYR A 273 -6.22 -3.79 3.27
N THR A 274 -6.93 -3.94 2.15
CA THR A 274 -6.43 -4.50 0.89
C THR A 274 -6.26 -3.41 -0.17
N PHE A 275 -5.21 -3.51 -0.97
CA PHE A 275 -4.89 -2.53 -2.01
C PHE A 275 -4.09 -3.19 -3.13
N VAL A 276 -4.05 -2.55 -4.28
CA VAL A 276 -3.19 -2.94 -5.41
C VAL A 276 -2.02 -2.00 -5.60
N ASP A 277 -2.12 -0.77 -5.11
CA ASP A 277 -1.04 0.21 -4.99
C ASP A 277 -1.31 1.21 -3.86
N ASN A 278 -0.30 1.98 -3.50
CA ASN A 278 -0.38 3.07 -2.51
C ASN A 278 0.73 4.11 -2.78
N HIS A 279 0.95 5.04 -1.85
CA HIS A 279 1.93 6.12 -1.98
C HIS A 279 3.41 5.68 -1.88
N ASP A 280 3.68 4.42 -1.51
CA ASP A 280 5.04 3.88 -1.30
C ASP A 280 5.43 2.79 -2.28
N VAL A 281 4.47 2.24 -3.02
CA VAL A 281 4.71 1.20 -4.02
C VAL A 281 4.37 1.67 -5.42
N GLU A 282 4.96 1.02 -6.40
CA GLU A 282 4.73 1.30 -7.82
C GLU A 282 3.25 1.20 -8.17
N ARG A 283 2.74 2.16 -8.96
CA ARG A 283 1.34 2.18 -9.37
C ARG A 283 0.95 0.92 -10.11
N ILE A 284 -0.24 0.39 -9.83
CA ILE A 284 -0.68 -0.89 -10.40
C ILE A 284 -0.66 -0.88 -11.93
N TYR A 285 -1.08 0.24 -12.54
CA TYR A 285 -1.07 0.35 -14.00
C TYR A 285 0.34 0.23 -14.58
N THR A 286 1.38 0.77 -13.91
CA THR A 286 2.78 0.60 -14.27
C THR A 286 3.27 -0.83 -14.01
N LYS A 287 2.87 -1.41 -12.88
CA LYS A 287 3.30 -2.72 -12.39
C LYS A 287 2.84 -3.85 -13.30
N LEU A 288 1.63 -3.74 -13.85
CA LEU A 288 1.06 -4.73 -14.76
C LEU A 288 1.78 -4.74 -16.12
N ASN A 289 2.33 -5.89 -16.51
CA ASN A 289 2.95 -6.10 -17.82
C ASN A 289 1.92 -6.00 -18.96
N ASN A 290 0.72 -6.59 -18.76
CA ASN A 290 -0.41 -6.46 -19.65
C ASN A 290 -1.46 -5.53 -19.00
N LYS A 291 -1.71 -4.38 -19.62
CA LYS A 291 -2.66 -3.38 -19.07
C LYS A 291 -4.10 -3.89 -19.01
N ALA A 292 -4.45 -4.87 -19.85
CA ALA A 292 -5.77 -5.51 -19.77
C ALA A 292 -6.00 -6.23 -18.43
N HIS A 293 -4.95 -6.63 -17.71
CA HIS A 293 -5.04 -7.21 -16.37
C HIS A 293 -5.55 -6.22 -15.32
N PHE A 294 -5.64 -4.92 -15.63
CA PHE A 294 -6.29 -3.95 -14.76
C PHE A 294 -7.73 -4.38 -14.40
N LEU A 295 -8.43 -5.01 -15.33
CA LEU A 295 -9.80 -5.49 -15.10
C LEU A 295 -9.84 -6.65 -14.09
N PRO A 296 -9.22 -7.82 -14.34
CA PRO A 296 -9.31 -8.95 -13.40
C PRO A 296 -8.65 -8.66 -12.04
N VAL A 297 -7.58 -7.84 -11.96
CA VAL A 297 -6.96 -7.50 -10.68
C VAL A 297 -7.89 -6.66 -9.79
N HIS A 298 -8.64 -5.73 -10.36
CA HIS A 298 -9.60 -4.92 -9.59
C HIS A 298 -10.89 -5.69 -9.28
N ILE A 299 -11.35 -6.61 -10.15
CA ILE A 299 -12.41 -7.54 -9.78
C ILE A 299 -12.01 -8.29 -8.51
N MET A 300 -10.78 -8.82 -8.45
CA MET A 300 -10.30 -9.52 -7.25
C MET A 300 -10.20 -8.60 -6.04
N LEU A 301 -9.66 -7.39 -6.19
CA LEU A 301 -9.58 -6.41 -5.09
C LEU A 301 -10.95 -6.15 -4.43
N TYR A 302 -11.99 -6.01 -5.24
CA TYR A 302 -13.34 -5.67 -4.77
C TYR A 302 -14.19 -6.88 -4.30
N THR A 303 -13.78 -8.10 -4.61
CA THR A 303 -14.59 -9.30 -4.30
C THR A 303 -13.93 -10.28 -3.33
N LEU A 304 -12.61 -10.24 -3.17
CA LEU A 304 -11.89 -11.02 -2.15
C LEU A 304 -12.22 -10.51 -0.73
N PRO A 305 -12.00 -11.35 0.31
CA PRO A 305 -12.09 -10.91 1.71
C PRO A 305 -11.15 -9.73 1.98
N GLY A 306 -11.64 -8.75 2.71
CA GLY A 306 -10.90 -7.57 3.11
C GLY A 306 -11.63 -6.27 2.81
N ILE A 307 -11.01 -5.16 3.18
CA ILE A 307 -11.49 -3.78 3.01
C ILE A 307 -10.71 -3.17 1.85
N PRO A 308 -11.30 -3.03 0.66
CA PRO A 308 -10.59 -2.53 -0.50
C PRO A 308 -10.26 -1.05 -0.41
N SER A 309 -9.07 -0.69 -0.87
CA SER A 309 -8.60 0.68 -0.99
C SER A 309 -8.07 0.97 -2.38
N LEU A 310 -8.43 2.13 -2.87
CA LEU A 310 -8.02 2.69 -4.14
C LEU A 310 -7.13 3.90 -3.88
N TYR A 311 -5.92 3.92 -4.42
CA TYR A 311 -5.04 5.06 -4.30
C TYR A 311 -5.37 6.12 -5.36
N TYR A 312 -5.39 7.41 -4.99
CA TYR A 312 -5.80 8.51 -5.88
C TYR A 312 -5.07 8.47 -7.22
N GLY A 313 -5.82 8.62 -8.29
CA GLY A 313 -5.30 8.56 -9.66
C GLY A 313 -5.21 7.15 -10.25
N SER A 314 -5.23 6.09 -9.45
CA SER A 314 -5.19 4.71 -9.96
C SER A 314 -6.46 4.35 -10.72
N GLU A 315 -7.60 4.96 -10.37
CA GLU A 315 -8.86 4.83 -11.11
C GLU A 315 -8.79 5.40 -12.53
N PHE A 316 -7.81 6.23 -12.82
CA PHE A 316 -7.60 6.77 -14.17
C PHE A 316 -6.60 5.95 -14.99
N GLY A 317 -5.94 4.97 -14.36
CA GLY A 317 -4.86 4.21 -14.97
C GLY A 317 -3.58 5.03 -15.14
N ILE A 318 -3.32 6.00 -14.23
CA ILE A 318 -2.07 6.76 -14.31
C ILE A 318 -0.87 5.88 -13.97
N GLU A 319 0.24 6.16 -14.61
CA GLU A 319 1.51 5.49 -14.39
C GLU A 319 2.33 6.19 -13.29
N GLY A 320 3.17 5.42 -12.60
CA GLY A 320 4.13 5.92 -11.63
C GLY A 320 5.05 4.79 -11.20
N ARG A 321 6.35 5.01 -11.37
CA ARG A 321 7.40 4.01 -11.06
C ARG A 321 8.16 4.45 -9.82
N LYS A 322 8.43 3.51 -8.91
CA LYS A 322 9.28 3.81 -7.76
C LYS A 322 10.72 4.04 -8.23
N GLU A 323 11.25 5.22 -7.91
CA GLU A 323 12.62 5.60 -8.21
C GLU A 323 13.52 5.38 -7.00
N ARG A 324 14.84 5.25 -7.23
CA ARG A 324 15.78 4.94 -6.15
C ARG A 324 15.85 6.00 -5.05
N CYS A 325 15.63 7.27 -5.40
CA CYS A 325 15.80 8.41 -4.50
C CYS A 325 14.61 9.37 -4.52
N SER A 326 13.47 8.99 -5.09
CA SER A 326 12.28 9.83 -5.17
C SER A 326 11.03 8.99 -5.30
N ASP A 327 9.99 9.41 -4.59
CA ASP A 327 8.63 8.87 -4.72
C ASP A 327 7.70 9.83 -5.50
N ASP A 328 8.25 10.85 -6.14
CA ASP A 328 7.47 11.91 -6.82
C ASP A 328 6.52 11.35 -7.87
N SER A 329 6.97 10.38 -8.68
CA SER A 329 6.15 9.76 -9.71
C SER A 329 4.97 8.96 -9.14
N LEU A 330 5.06 8.53 -7.87
CA LEU A 330 3.98 7.85 -7.15
C LEU A 330 2.97 8.85 -6.59
N ARG A 331 3.36 10.11 -6.40
CA ARG A 331 2.63 11.16 -5.66
C ARG A 331 2.36 12.40 -6.52
N PRO A 332 1.87 12.27 -7.79
CA PRO A 332 1.70 13.39 -8.70
C PRO A 332 0.61 14.35 -8.23
N ALA A 333 0.77 15.62 -8.59
CA ALA A 333 -0.32 16.58 -8.52
C ALA A 333 -1.35 16.29 -9.63
N LEU A 334 -2.64 16.30 -9.27
CA LEU A 334 -3.73 16.13 -10.23
C LEU A 334 -4.71 17.31 -10.10
N ASN A 335 -5.13 17.85 -11.24
CA ASN A 335 -6.17 18.86 -11.27
C ASN A 335 -7.52 18.16 -11.54
N TYR A 336 -8.51 18.40 -10.67
CA TYR A 336 -9.84 17.80 -10.78
C TYR A 336 -10.51 18.06 -12.15
N GLU A 337 -10.34 19.24 -12.72
CA GLU A 337 -10.95 19.62 -13.99
C GLU A 337 -10.54 18.70 -15.17
N ASP A 338 -9.33 18.13 -15.10
CA ASP A 338 -8.83 17.22 -16.13
C ASP A 338 -9.50 15.83 -16.06
N TYR A 339 -10.12 15.49 -14.91
CA TYR A 339 -10.69 14.18 -14.63
C TYR A 339 -12.20 14.18 -14.32
N LYS A 340 -12.85 15.34 -14.25
CA LYS A 340 -14.27 15.45 -13.85
C LYS A 340 -15.24 14.59 -14.66
N ASP A 341 -14.92 14.32 -15.93
CA ASP A 341 -15.73 13.47 -16.81
C ASP A 341 -15.20 12.04 -16.95
N ALA A 342 -14.19 11.66 -16.17
CA ALA A 342 -13.52 10.35 -16.28
C ALA A 342 -14.51 9.17 -16.12
N ILE A 343 -15.51 9.31 -15.26
CA ILE A 343 -16.55 8.28 -15.11
C ILE A 343 -17.32 7.98 -16.41
N LYS A 344 -17.36 8.93 -17.34
CA LYS A 344 -18.02 8.78 -18.66
C LYS A 344 -17.04 8.39 -19.76
N THR A 345 -15.78 8.77 -19.65
CA THR A 345 -14.80 8.70 -20.74
C THR A 345 -13.68 7.70 -20.50
N ASN A 346 -13.22 7.55 -19.25
CA ASN A 346 -12.09 6.69 -18.91
C ASN A 346 -12.53 5.25 -18.60
N PRO A 347 -11.96 4.23 -19.28
CA PRO A 347 -12.34 2.83 -19.09
C PRO A 347 -12.03 2.29 -17.68
N CYS A 348 -10.89 2.68 -17.10
CA CYS A 348 -10.52 2.26 -15.76
C CYS A 348 -11.50 2.83 -14.73
N THR A 349 -11.85 4.12 -14.84
CA THR A 349 -12.80 4.77 -13.92
C THR A 349 -14.20 4.16 -14.02
N LYS A 350 -14.66 3.82 -15.23
CA LYS A 350 -15.94 3.11 -15.43
C LYS A 350 -15.96 1.76 -14.70
N LEU A 351 -14.90 1.00 -14.82
CA LEU A 351 -14.77 -0.29 -14.15
C LEU A 351 -14.82 -0.11 -12.62
N ILE A 352 -14.01 0.80 -12.07
CA ILE A 352 -13.96 1.05 -10.63
C ILE A 352 -15.32 1.47 -10.09
N ALA A 353 -16.01 2.40 -10.76
CA ALA A 353 -17.35 2.85 -10.37
C ALA A 353 -18.36 1.69 -10.36
N ALA A 354 -18.27 0.80 -11.33
CA ALA A 354 -19.09 -0.37 -11.38
C ALA A 354 -18.83 -1.35 -10.23
N LEU A 355 -17.56 -1.65 -9.99
CA LEU A 355 -17.15 -2.54 -8.89
C LEU A 355 -17.57 -1.98 -7.52
N GLY A 356 -17.44 -0.65 -7.32
CA GLY A 356 -17.91 0.02 -6.12
C GLY A 356 -19.41 -0.17 -5.93
N LYS A 357 -20.20 0.10 -6.98
CA LYS A 357 -21.65 -0.10 -6.94
C LYS A 357 -22.05 -1.56 -6.69
N ILE A 358 -21.39 -2.51 -7.37
CA ILE A 358 -21.65 -3.95 -7.18
C ILE A 358 -21.38 -4.36 -5.73
N ARG A 359 -20.25 -3.92 -5.15
CA ARG A 359 -19.88 -4.29 -3.77
C ARG A 359 -20.90 -3.74 -2.76
N HIS A 360 -21.35 -2.49 -2.90
CA HIS A 360 -22.36 -1.92 -2.00
C HIS A 360 -23.72 -2.64 -2.08
N ASN A 361 -24.12 -3.07 -3.28
CA ASN A 361 -25.40 -3.72 -3.50
C ASN A 361 -25.35 -5.25 -3.34
N THR A 362 -24.19 -5.78 -2.92
CA THR A 362 -23.98 -7.23 -2.77
C THR A 362 -23.35 -7.54 -1.41
N PRO A 363 -24.14 -7.59 -0.31
CA PRO A 363 -23.63 -7.79 1.05
C PRO A 363 -22.72 -9.01 1.22
N ALA A 364 -22.90 -10.04 0.39
CA ALA A 364 -22.03 -11.21 0.40
C ALA A 364 -20.56 -10.87 0.12
N LEU A 365 -20.25 -9.80 -0.64
CA LEU A 365 -18.88 -9.37 -0.92
C LEU A 365 -18.19 -8.76 0.32
N CYS A 366 -18.98 -8.22 1.26
CA CYS A 366 -18.46 -7.70 2.53
C CYS A 366 -18.43 -8.78 3.62
N HIS A 367 -19.52 -9.54 3.76
CA HIS A 367 -19.78 -10.40 4.93
C HIS A 367 -19.80 -11.89 4.63
N GLY A 368 -19.82 -12.30 3.36
CA GLY A 368 -19.92 -13.71 2.95
C GLY A 368 -18.64 -14.50 3.27
N GLU A 369 -18.80 -15.76 3.57
CA GLU A 369 -17.69 -16.70 3.70
C GLU A 369 -17.00 -16.91 2.35
N TYR A 370 -15.66 -16.91 2.35
CA TYR A 370 -14.86 -17.19 1.16
C TYR A 370 -14.80 -18.70 0.90
N LYS A 371 -15.03 -19.10 -0.36
CA LYS A 371 -14.93 -20.50 -0.79
C LYS A 371 -14.29 -20.58 -2.17
N GLU A 372 -13.16 -21.27 -2.29
CA GLU A 372 -12.56 -21.62 -3.57
C GLU A 372 -13.45 -22.61 -4.34
N LEU A 373 -13.69 -22.37 -5.62
CA LEU A 373 -14.52 -23.22 -6.50
C LEU A 373 -13.72 -23.90 -7.60
N LEU A 374 -12.79 -23.18 -8.23
CA LEU A 374 -11.94 -23.66 -9.30
C LEU A 374 -10.63 -22.91 -9.29
N LEU A 375 -9.52 -23.63 -9.31
CA LEU A 375 -8.18 -23.04 -9.39
C LEU A 375 -7.38 -23.71 -10.51
N GLN A 376 -6.93 -22.90 -11.45
CA GLN A 376 -6.00 -23.27 -12.52
C GLN A 376 -4.94 -22.17 -12.66
N THR A 377 -3.90 -22.42 -13.43
CA THR A 377 -2.79 -21.47 -13.59
C THR A 377 -3.28 -20.08 -14.04
N THR A 378 -4.12 -20.04 -15.08
CA THR A 378 -4.56 -18.78 -15.73
C THR A 378 -5.99 -18.38 -15.44
N HIS A 379 -6.74 -19.18 -14.72
CA HIS A 379 -8.13 -18.86 -14.39
C HIS A 379 -8.52 -19.36 -13.01
N PHE A 380 -9.33 -18.55 -12.34
CA PHE A 380 -9.67 -18.76 -10.96
C PHE A 380 -11.14 -18.40 -10.73
N ALA A 381 -11.83 -19.21 -9.93
CA ALA A 381 -13.18 -18.92 -9.48
C ALA A 381 -13.33 -19.21 -7.99
N TYR A 382 -14.01 -18.31 -7.30
CA TYR A 382 -14.34 -18.43 -5.88
C TYR A 382 -15.73 -17.85 -5.61
N ALA A 383 -16.30 -18.21 -4.48
CA ALA A 383 -17.57 -17.67 -4.03
C ALA A 383 -17.43 -16.89 -2.72
N ARG A 384 -18.33 -15.94 -2.54
CA ARG A 384 -18.67 -15.32 -1.25
C ARG A 384 -20.07 -15.80 -0.88
N VAL A 385 -20.17 -16.56 0.20
CA VAL A 385 -21.41 -17.23 0.61
C VAL A 385 -22.03 -16.52 1.80
N LEU A 386 -23.24 -16.02 1.64
CA LEU A 386 -24.01 -15.36 2.69
C LEU A 386 -25.46 -15.89 2.65
N ASP A 387 -26.01 -16.27 3.79
CA ASP A 387 -27.38 -16.78 3.92
C ASP A 387 -27.74 -17.88 2.92
N GLY A 388 -26.77 -18.77 2.65
CA GLY A 388 -26.93 -19.89 1.70
C GLY A 388 -26.89 -19.48 0.21
N LYS A 389 -26.68 -18.19 -0.10
CA LYS A 389 -26.50 -17.68 -1.46
C LYS A 389 -25.01 -17.50 -1.78
N SER A 390 -24.62 -17.96 -2.97
CA SER A 390 -23.23 -17.92 -3.45
C SER A 390 -23.08 -16.85 -4.53
N VAL A 391 -22.39 -15.76 -4.23
CA VAL A 391 -21.93 -14.80 -5.25
C VAL A 391 -20.59 -15.32 -5.78
N ILE A 392 -20.52 -15.63 -7.06
CA ILE A 392 -19.38 -16.30 -7.67
C ILE A 392 -18.56 -15.29 -8.48
N THR A 393 -17.28 -15.16 -8.19
CA THR A 393 -16.33 -14.37 -8.96
C THR A 393 -15.51 -15.30 -9.85
N THR A 394 -15.37 -14.94 -11.12
CA THR A 394 -14.53 -15.62 -12.11
C THR A 394 -13.53 -14.64 -12.69
N VAL A 395 -12.27 -15.04 -12.79
CA VAL A 395 -11.20 -14.24 -13.41
C VAL A 395 -10.36 -15.11 -14.34
N ASN A 396 -9.92 -14.50 -15.45
CA ASN A 396 -9.10 -15.10 -16.47
C ASN A 396 -7.99 -14.14 -16.87
N ASN A 397 -6.72 -14.51 -16.65
CA ASN A 397 -5.55 -13.74 -17.08
C ASN A 397 -4.84 -14.36 -18.31
N ALA A 398 -5.45 -15.37 -18.94
CA ALA A 398 -4.95 -15.90 -20.21
C ALA A 398 -5.30 -14.96 -21.37
N ASP A 399 -4.54 -15.08 -22.46
CA ASP A 399 -4.78 -14.37 -23.73
C ASP A 399 -5.87 -15.04 -24.61
N SER A 400 -6.60 -16.00 -24.07
CA SER A 400 -7.69 -16.71 -24.73
C SER A 400 -8.91 -16.84 -23.81
N ASP A 401 -10.08 -16.97 -24.42
CA ASP A 401 -11.32 -17.25 -23.69
C ASP A 401 -11.26 -18.61 -23.01
N ILE A 402 -11.83 -18.69 -21.81
CA ILE A 402 -11.88 -19.92 -21.00
C ILE A 402 -13.31 -20.25 -20.63
N VAL A 403 -13.67 -21.51 -20.78
CA VAL A 403 -14.95 -22.04 -20.30
C VAL A 403 -14.77 -22.68 -18.94
N MET A 404 -15.52 -22.20 -17.95
CA MET A 404 -15.54 -22.76 -16.61
C MET A 404 -16.87 -23.45 -16.32
N ASN A 405 -16.81 -24.59 -15.64
CA ASN A 405 -17.97 -25.29 -15.10
C ASN A 405 -17.88 -25.28 -13.58
N LEU A 406 -18.76 -24.50 -12.94
CA LEU A 406 -18.64 -24.13 -11.53
C LEU A 406 -19.82 -24.62 -10.71
N PRO A 407 -19.61 -25.16 -9.51
CA PRO A 407 -20.71 -25.49 -8.63
C PRO A 407 -21.49 -24.22 -8.31
N ALA A 408 -22.79 -24.28 -8.54
CA ALA A 408 -23.74 -23.24 -8.18
C ALA A 408 -24.40 -23.61 -6.84
N GLY A 409 -24.60 -22.60 -5.98
CA GLY A 409 -25.37 -22.80 -4.75
C GLY A 409 -26.85 -23.16 -5.06
N ASN A 410 -27.73 -22.85 -4.13
CA ASN A 410 -29.17 -23.19 -4.22
C ASN A 410 -29.98 -22.27 -5.14
N SER A 411 -29.37 -21.67 -6.17
CA SER A 411 -30.02 -20.73 -7.09
C SER A 411 -30.29 -21.41 -8.43
N ALA A 412 -31.36 -21.02 -9.11
CA ALA A 412 -31.72 -21.59 -10.44
C ALA A 412 -31.06 -20.85 -11.60
N LYS A 413 -30.68 -19.57 -11.37
CA LYS A 413 -30.19 -18.67 -12.41
C LYS A 413 -29.22 -17.66 -11.81
N TYR A 414 -28.19 -17.28 -12.56
CA TYR A 414 -27.25 -16.25 -12.24
C TYR A 414 -27.24 -15.13 -13.28
N VAL A 415 -26.90 -13.93 -12.84
CA VAL A 415 -26.70 -12.72 -13.67
C VAL A 415 -25.29 -12.23 -13.48
N GLY A 416 -24.56 -12.00 -14.57
CA GLY A 416 -23.26 -11.34 -14.57
C GLY A 416 -23.42 -9.86 -14.27
N ALA A 417 -22.89 -9.39 -13.15
CA ALA A 417 -23.08 -8.01 -12.68
C ALA A 417 -22.38 -6.97 -13.56
N LEU A 418 -21.29 -7.36 -14.25
CA LEU A 418 -20.57 -6.49 -15.18
C LEU A 418 -21.17 -6.51 -16.59
N THR A 419 -21.55 -7.69 -17.10
CA THR A 419 -21.99 -7.84 -18.51
C THR A 419 -23.49 -7.95 -18.68
N GLY A 420 -24.26 -8.19 -17.63
CA GLY A 420 -25.70 -8.49 -17.70
C GLY A 420 -26.03 -9.86 -18.32
N LYS A 421 -25.01 -10.66 -18.68
CA LYS A 421 -25.21 -12.03 -19.20
C LYS A 421 -25.93 -12.88 -18.16
N THR A 422 -26.85 -13.72 -18.61
CA THR A 422 -27.56 -14.63 -17.71
C THR A 422 -27.20 -16.09 -18.00
N VAL A 423 -27.12 -16.89 -16.94
CA VAL A 423 -26.81 -18.32 -17.04
C VAL A 423 -27.75 -19.11 -16.14
N LEU A 424 -28.27 -20.24 -16.65
CA LEU A 424 -29.10 -21.19 -15.90
C LEU A 424 -28.21 -22.20 -15.18
N VAL A 425 -28.67 -22.64 -14.03
CA VAL A 425 -28.06 -23.75 -13.29
C VAL A 425 -28.57 -25.07 -13.84
N ASN A 426 -27.64 -25.92 -14.28
CA ASN A 426 -27.94 -27.26 -14.78
C ASN A 426 -27.15 -28.30 -13.97
N GLY A 427 -27.84 -29.26 -13.36
CA GLY A 427 -27.18 -30.28 -12.53
C GLY A 427 -26.35 -29.72 -11.37
N GLY A 428 -26.79 -28.62 -10.79
CA GLY A 428 -26.06 -27.94 -9.69
C GLY A 428 -24.84 -27.13 -10.12
N HIS A 429 -24.66 -26.87 -11.43
CA HIS A 429 -23.51 -26.12 -11.96
C HIS A 429 -23.97 -25.04 -12.93
N ILE A 430 -23.15 -23.98 -13.03
CA ILE A 430 -23.19 -22.98 -14.09
C ILE A 430 -22.02 -23.22 -15.05
N ARG A 431 -22.29 -23.09 -16.36
CA ARG A 431 -21.24 -23.11 -17.39
C ARG A 431 -21.10 -21.72 -17.99
N VAL A 432 -19.94 -21.09 -17.81
CA VAL A 432 -19.68 -19.72 -18.19
C VAL A 432 -18.45 -19.60 -19.09
N ASN A 433 -18.52 -18.72 -20.09
CA ASN A 433 -17.37 -18.35 -20.91
C ASN A 433 -16.85 -17.00 -20.41
N ILE A 434 -15.57 -16.96 -20.01
CA ILE A 434 -14.87 -15.76 -19.55
C ILE A 434 -13.85 -15.36 -20.61
N GLU A 435 -14.01 -14.16 -21.14
CA GLU A 435 -13.14 -13.61 -22.19
C GLU A 435 -11.69 -13.51 -21.73
N ALA A 436 -10.76 -13.43 -22.66
CA ALA A 436 -9.35 -13.23 -22.40
C ALA A 436 -9.08 -11.97 -21.56
N ASN A 437 -8.19 -12.07 -20.56
CA ASN A 437 -7.80 -10.96 -19.69
C ASN A 437 -9.00 -10.26 -19.02
N SER A 438 -9.98 -11.03 -18.56
CA SER A 438 -11.27 -10.53 -18.09
C SER A 438 -11.76 -11.25 -16.83
N GLY A 439 -12.96 -10.93 -16.41
CA GLY A 439 -13.65 -11.59 -15.30
C GLY A 439 -15.10 -11.17 -15.22
N GLU A 440 -15.85 -11.84 -14.34
CA GLU A 440 -17.26 -11.57 -14.10
C GLU A 440 -17.64 -11.88 -12.66
N ILE A 441 -18.66 -11.19 -12.15
CA ILE A 441 -19.25 -11.42 -10.83
C ILE A 441 -20.67 -11.94 -11.06
N TRP A 442 -20.86 -13.22 -10.79
CA TRP A 442 -22.15 -13.91 -11.00
C TRP A 442 -22.97 -13.82 -9.72
N ILE A 443 -24.07 -13.09 -9.77
CA ILE A 443 -24.99 -12.89 -8.65
C ILE A 443 -26.22 -13.76 -8.88
N PRO A 444 -26.70 -14.52 -7.87
CA PRO A 444 -27.99 -15.20 -7.93
C PRO A 444 -29.10 -14.25 -8.37
N ALA A 445 -29.89 -14.61 -9.37
CA ALA A 445 -30.86 -13.70 -9.99
C ALA A 445 -31.91 -13.17 -9.00
N GLU A 446 -32.23 -13.94 -7.96
CA GLU A 446 -33.19 -13.57 -6.92
C GLU A 446 -32.70 -12.51 -5.94
N ILE A 447 -31.40 -12.23 -5.90
CA ILE A 447 -30.78 -11.18 -5.05
C ILE A 447 -30.03 -10.14 -5.89
N ALA A 448 -30.04 -10.26 -7.22
CA ALA A 448 -29.39 -9.30 -8.09
C ALA A 448 -30.16 -7.98 -8.08
N ASP A 449 -29.42 -6.88 -7.91
CA ASP A 449 -30.01 -5.53 -7.98
C ASP A 449 -30.31 -5.18 -9.46
N GLU A 450 -31.58 -4.95 -9.77
CA GLU A 450 -32.03 -4.57 -11.10
C GLU A 450 -31.45 -3.23 -11.57
N SER A 451 -30.96 -2.39 -10.68
CA SER A 451 -30.28 -1.13 -10.99
C SER A 451 -28.83 -1.29 -11.49
N LEU A 452 -28.27 -2.53 -11.39
CA LEU A 452 -26.98 -2.86 -11.98
C LEU A 452 -27.16 -2.96 -13.51
N ALA A 453 -27.12 -1.82 -14.19
CA ALA A 453 -27.12 -1.81 -15.64
C ALA A 453 -25.83 -2.47 -16.16
N PRO A 454 -25.91 -3.30 -17.22
CA PRO A 454 -24.72 -3.85 -17.84
C PRO A 454 -23.74 -2.74 -18.23
N ILE A 455 -22.50 -2.89 -17.83
CA ILE A 455 -21.45 -2.01 -18.29
C ILE A 455 -20.92 -2.64 -19.57
N LEU A 456 -20.96 -1.91 -20.67
CA LEU A 456 -20.09 -2.22 -21.79
C LEU A 456 -18.66 -2.03 -21.28
N LEU A 457 -18.06 -3.14 -20.81
CA LEU A 457 -16.67 -3.14 -20.35
C LEU A 457 -15.82 -2.64 -21.50
N PRO A 458 -15.21 -1.47 -21.38
CA PRO A 458 -14.32 -1.00 -22.41
C PRO A 458 -13.13 -1.97 -22.45
N LYS A 459 -12.78 -2.44 -23.65
CA LYS A 459 -11.53 -3.19 -23.81
C LYS A 459 -10.40 -2.25 -23.47
N ILE A 460 -9.73 -2.52 -22.36
CA ILE A 460 -8.44 -1.90 -22.05
C ILE A 460 -7.47 -2.52 -23.05
N GLU A 461 -7.02 -1.73 -24.02
CA GLU A 461 -6.19 -2.22 -25.12
C GLU A 461 -4.90 -2.84 -24.58
N LYS A 462 -4.49 -3.95 -25.21
CA LYS A 462 -3.20 -4.59 -24.99
C LYS A 462 -2.11 -3.63 -25.44
N VAL A 463 -1.59 -2.80 -24.57
CA VAL A 463 -0.35 -2.07 -24.84
C VAL A 463 0.79 -3.05 -24.54
N THR A 464 1.21 -3.80 -25.56
CA THR A 464 2.47 -4.53 -25.52
C THR A 464 3.60 -3.51 -25.50
N LYS A 465 4.53 -3.63 -24.55
CA LYS A 465 5.80 -2.86 -24.62
C LYS A 465 6.37 -3.04 -26.01
N PRO A 466 6.80 -1.98 -26.73
CA PRO A 466 7.46 -2.15 -28.01
C PRO A 466 8.70 -3.02 -27.79
N THR A 467 8.73 -4.15 -28.46
CA THR A 467 9.94 -4.96 -28.60
C THR A 467 10.95 -4.05 -29.33
N VAL A 468 11.99 -3.64 -28.66
CA VAL A 468 13.09 -2.91 -29.28
C VAL A 468 13.70 -3.88 -30.30
N LYS A 469 13.25 -3.80 -31.55
CA LYS A 469 13.98 -4.39 -32.66
C LYS A 469 15.28 -3.60 -32.79
N ALA A 470 16.39 -4.29 -32.69
CA ALA A 470 17.69 -3.74 -33.03
C ALA A 470 17.60 -3.17 -34.47
N GLU A 471 17.60 -1.84 -34.58
CA GLU A 471 17.74 -1.19 -35.90
C GLU A 471 19.14 -1.44 -36.40
N GLU A 472 19.24 -2.11 -37.54
CA GLU A 472 20.45 -2.21 -38.34
C GLU A 472 20.94 -0.79 -38.66
N GLN A 473 22.12 -0.45 -38.15
CA GLN A 473 22.81 0.78 -38.48
C GLN A 473 23.11 0.81 -39.98
N LYS A 474 22.40 1.65 -40.73
CA LYS A 474 22.84 2.07 -42.07
C LYS A 474 24.09 2.93 -41.92
N LYS A 475 25.18 2.45 -42.60
CA LYS A 475 26.42 3.20 -42.76
C LYS A 475 26.15 4.52 -43.48
N GLU A 476 26.41 5.64 -42.81
CA GLU A 476 26.61 6.93 -43.44
C GLU A 476 28.11 7.22 -43.59
N THR A 477 28.49 7.71 -44.76
CA THR A 477 29.83 8.03 -45.24
C THR A 477 30.35 9.32 -44.58
N PRO A 478 31.65 9.47 -44.29
CA PRO A 478 32.16 10.61 -43.52
C PRO A 478 32.47 11.84 -44.40
N LEU A 479 32.22 13.02 -43.85
CA LEU A 479 32.75 14.32 -44.31
C LEU A 479 33.68 14.93 -43.25
N PRO A 480 34.65 15.79 -43.62
CA PRO A 480 35.97 15.81 -42.99
C PRO A 480 36.15 16.78 -41.81
N GLU A 481 37.19 16.46 -41.04
CA GLU A 481 37.70 17.15 -39.86
C GLU A 481 38.01 18.64 -40.03
N LYS A 482 37.72 19.42 -39.00
CA LYS A 482 38.61 20.52 -38.58
C LYS A 482 38.76 20.52 -37.04
N GLN A 483 40.04 20.50 -36.67
CA GLN A 483 40.62 20.43 -35.35
C GLN A 483 40.22 21.61 -34.43
N VAL A 484 39.96 21.34 -33.16
CA VAL A 484 40.50 22.14 -32.04
C VAL A 484 40.74 21.17 -30.87
N LYS A 485 42.01 21.13 -30.43
CA LYS A 485 42.52 20.39 -29.29
C LYS A 485 42.06 21.05 -27.98
N SER A 486 41.65 20.24 -26.99
CA SER A 486 42.08 20.40 -25.61
C SER A 486 41.92 19.06 -24.86
N GLU A 487 43.01 18.66 -24.26
CA GLU A 487 43.23 17.41 -23.55
C GLU A 487 42.39 17.31 -22.27
N LEU A 488 41.74 16.17 -22.07
CA LEU A 488 41.48 15.62 -20.74
C LEU A 488 41.44 14.09 -20.88
N LYS A 489 42.40 13.44 -20.22
CA LYS A 489 42.59 12.01 -20.13
C LYS A 489 41.34 11.33 -19.54
N LYS A 490 40.78 10.36 -20.27
CA LYS A 490 39.91 9.32 -19.71
C LYS A 490 40.77 8.04 -19.57
N GLU A 491 40.98 7.62 -18.34
CA GLU A 491 41.38 6.26 -18.05
C GLU A 491 40.13 5.37 -18.13
N GLU A 492 40.10 4.46 -19.08
CA GLU A 492 39.16 3.33 -19.10
C GLU A 492 39.66 2.29 -18.09
N VAL A 493 38.91 2.08 -17.03
CA VAL A 493 39.09 0.93 -16.15
C VAL A 493 38.09 -0.14 -16.60
N THR A 494 38.58 -1.10 -17.35
CA THR A 494 37.91 -2.38 -17.56
C THR A 494 37.95 -3.18 -16.27
N VAL A 495 36.82 -3.30 -15.58
CA VAL A 495 36.67 -4.19 -14.42
C VAL A 495 36.28 -5.58 -14.91
N GLU A 496 37.27 -6.45 -15.09
CA GLU A 496 37.08 -7.89 -15.09
C GLU A 496 36.73 -8.31 -13.65
N THR A 497 35.51 -8.73 -13.41
CA THR A 497 35.07 -9.33 -12.13
C THR A 497 35.67 -10.75 -12.03
N LYS A 498 36.87 -10.86 -11.48
CA LYS A 498 37.34 -12.11 -10.87
C LYS A 498 36.63 -12.26 -9.50
N THR A 499 35.66 -13.14 -9.44
CA THR A 499 35.12 -13.65 -8.15
C THR A 499 36.16 -14.57 -7.53
N GLU A 500 37.04 -14.04 -6.70
CA GLU A 500 37.80 -14.86 -5.74
C GLU A 500 36.83 -15.41 -4.71
N LYS A 501 36.73 -16.74 -4.61
CA LYS A 501 36.01 -17.40 -3.54
C LYS A 501 36.71 -17.10 -2.23
N ILE A 502 36.07 -16.32 -1.34
CA ILE A 502 36.55 -16.13 0.02
C ILE A 502 36.43 -17.48 0.72
N ALA A 503 37.56 -18.10 1.03
CA ALA A 503 37.62 -19.35 1.77
C ALA A 503 37.26 -19.04 3.25
N THR A 504 36.06 -19.40 3.68
CA THR A 504 35.66 -19.27 5.08
C THR A 504 36.18 -20.44 5.90
N ASP A 505 36.83 -20.16 7.01
CA ASP A 505 37.19 -21.20 8.00
C ASP A 505 35.90 -21.84 8.55
N PRO A 506 35.68 -23.15 8.36
CA PRO A 506 34.45 -23.82 8.80
C PRO A 506 34.23 -23.80 10.32
N ASN A 507 35.27 -23.57 11.12
CA ASN A 507 35.23 -23.57 12.58
C ASN A 507 35.24 -22.18 13.21
N LYS A 508 35.27 -21.10 12.40
CA LYS A 508 35.26 -19.70 12.89
C LYS A 508 33.87 -19.38 13.48
N PRO A 509 33.78 -18.91 14.75
CA PRO A 509 32.51 -18.45 15.32
C PRO A 509 31.88 -17.35 14.45
N TYR A 510 30.55 -17.36 14.29
CA TYR A 510 29.85 -16.38 13.46
C TYR A 510 30.04 -14.94 13.94
N GLU A 511 30.21 -14.73 15.24
CA GLU A 511 30.50 -13.44 15.86
C GLU A 511 31.83 -12.85 15.43
N ASP A 512 32.80 -13.69 15.05
CA ASP A 512 34.14 -13.28 14.66
C ASP A 512 34.32 -13.17 13.12
N MET A 513 33.28 -13.54 12.36
CA MET A 513 33.30 -13.44 10.88
C MET A 513 33.12 -12.00 10.42
N THR A 514 33.73 -11.64 9.28
CA THR A 514 33.45 -10.36 8.62
C THR A 514 32.04 -10.35 8.00
N VAL A 515 31.59 -9.18 7.58
CA VAL A 515 30.29 -9.03 6.88
C VAL A 515 30.27 -9.91 5.62
N GLU A 516 31.34 -9.90 4.84
CA GLU A 516 31.47 -10.67 3.62
C GLU A 516 31.48 -12.18 3.88
N GLU A 517 32.20 -12.62 4.92
CA GLU A 517 32.21 -14.04 5.33
C GLU A 517 30.82 -14.51 5.77
N LEU A 518 30.08 -13.69 6.52
CA LEU A 518 28.70 -13.99 6.94
C LEU A 518 27.75 -14.06 5.75
N GLN A 519 27.86 -13.13 4.82
CA GLN A 519 27.06 -13.12 3.59
C GLN A 519 27.30 -14.39 2.75
N GLU A 520 28.57 -14.81 2.56
CA GLU A 520 28.87 -16.04 1.85
C GLU A 520 28.34 -17.26 2.60
N LYS A 521 28.46 -17.29 3.92
CA LYS A 521 27.94 -18.40 4.75
C LYS A 521 26.42 -18.52 4.68
N ILE A 522 25.71 -17.41 4.66
CA ILE A 522 24.26 -17.38 4.45
C ILE A 522 23.91 -17.93 3.07
N LEU A 523 24.57 -17.46 2.02
CA LEU A 523 24.34 -17.92 0.64
C LEU A 523 24.65 -19.42 0.50
N GLU A 524 25.71 -19.93 1.15
CA GLU A 524 26.02 -21.37 1.19
C GLU A 524 24.88 -22.18 1.81
N LYS A 525 24.37 -21.75 2.99
CA LYS A 525 23.26 -22.42 3.67
C LYS A 525 21.97 -22.36 2.87
N MET A 526 21.68 -21.23 2.23
CA MET A 526 20.51 -21.08 1.37
C MET A 526 20.58 -22.00 0.13
N ARG A 527 21.76 -22.16 -0.50
CA ARG A 527 21.95 -23.09 -1.64
C ARG A 527 21.67 -24.55 -1.30
N LYS A 528 21.84 -24.95 -0.03
CA LYS A 528 21.51 -26.32 0.43
C LYS A 528 19.99 -26.57 0.44
N ASN A 529 19.19 -25.50 0.52
CA ASN A 529 17.73 -25.57 0.55
C ASN A 529 17.07 -25.36 -0.83
N GLY A 530 17.86 -25.09 -1.89
CA GLY A 530 17.37 -24.92 -3.25
C GLY A 530 18.16 -23.91 -4.08
N PRO A 531 17.82 -23.73 -5.37
CA PRO A 531 18.49 -22.78 -6.24
C PRO A 531 18.23 -21.33 -5.78
N LEU A 532 19.27 -20.49 -5.77
CA LEU A 532 19.16 -19.09 -5.42
C LEU A 532 18.73 -18.24 -6.62
N THR A 533 17.79 -17.34 -6.39
CA THR A 533 17.47 -16.28 -7.35
C THR A 533 18.44 -15.09 -7.20
N ASP A 534 18.59 -14.28 -8.25
CA ASP A 534 19.42 -13.05 -8.19
C ASP A 534 18.95 -12.11 -7.08
N TYR A 535 17.65 -12.03 -6.85
CA TYR A 535 17.05 -11.26 -5.76
C TYR A 535 17.51 -11.74 -4.37
N MET A 536 17.54 -13.05 -4.14
CA MET A 536 18.00 -13.63 -2.86
C MET A 536 19.48 -13.30 -2.63
N ILE A 537 20.30 -13.45 -3.66
CA ILE A 537 21.74 -13.11 -3.62
C ILE A 537 21.91 -11.62 -3.31
N GLN A 538 21.18 -10.77 -3.98
CA GLN A 538 21.25 -9.33 -3.80
C GLN A 538 20.79 -8.90 -2.39
N THR A 539 19.74 -9.51 -1.85
CA THR A 539 19.24 -9.25 -0.48
C THR A 539 20.31 -9.55 0.55
N VAL A 540 21.02 -10.70 0.42
CA VAL A 540 22.11 -11.04 1.34
C VAL A 540 23.27 -10.04 1.20
N ARG A 541 23.65 -9.69 -0.04
CA ARG A 541 24.76 -8.76 -0.32
C ARG A 541 24.51 -7.31 0.10
N GLN A 542 23.26 -6.88 0.13
CA GLN A 542 22.88 -5.53 0.58
C GLN A 542 22.83 -5.40 2.11
N ASN A 543 22.71 -6.50 2.84
CA ASN A 543 22.74 -6.47 4.29
C ASN A 543 24.19 -6.35 4.79
N THR A 544 24.57 -5.16 5.24
CA THR A 544 25.91 -4.86 5.79
C THR A 544 25.95 -4.80 7.32
N HIS A 545 24.81 -5.06 7.99
CA HIS A 545 24.75 -5.03 9.45
C HIS A 545 25.17 -6.37 10.04
N HIS A 546 26.36 -6.40 10.65
CA HIS A 546 27.00 -7.60 11.20
C HIS A 546 26.08 -8.41 12.14
N GLY A 547 25.45 -7.78 13.13
CA GLY A 547 24.56 -8.45 14.09
C GLY A 547 23.33 -9.10 13.44
N SER A 548 22.76 -8.46 12.42
CA SER A 548 21.67 -9.04 11.62
C SER A 548 22.12 -10.28 10.86
N LEU A 549 23.29 -10.24 10.25
CA LEU A 549 23.86 -11.39 9.51
C LEU A 549 24.20 -12.54 10.45
N VAL A 550 24.74 -12.28 11.64
CA VAL A 550 24.99 -13.31 12.68
C VAL A 550 23.67 -13.98 13.08
N THR A 551 22.63 -13.20 13.34
CA THR A 551 21.30 -13.71 13.68
C THR A 551 20.73 -14.54 12.53
N TRP A 552 20.85 -14.05 11.31
CA TRP A 552 20.35 -14.72 10.11
C TRP A 552 21.05 -16.06 9.86
N VAL A 553 22.40 -16.09 9.89
CA VAL A 553 23.15 -17.35 9.68
C VAL A 553 22.85 -18.40 10.74
N LYS A 554 22.54 -18.00 11.98
CA LYS A 554 22.12 -18.88 13.07
C LYS A 554 20.70 -19.42 12.93
N SER A 555 19.82 -18.74 12.19
CA SER A 555 18.45 -19.19 11.96
C SER A 555 18.32 -20.38 11.00
N PHE A 556 19.37 -20.71 10.26
CA PHE A 556 19.44 -21.94 9.47
C PHE A 556 19.83 -23.11 10.38
N VAL A 557 18.85 -23.75 10.95
CA VAL A 557 19.01 -25.00 11.74
C VAL A 557 18.92 -26.21 10.83
#